data_35d12f4b1756d188fab38e3282a01be4
#
_entry.id   35d12f4b1756d188fab38e3282a01be4
#
_cell.length_a   1.000
_cell.length_b   1.000
_cell.length_c   1.000
_cell.angle_alpha   90.00
_cell.angle_beta   90.00
_cell.angle_gamma   90.00
#
_symmetry.space_group_name_H-M   'P 1'
#
loop_
_entity.id
_entity.type
_entity.pdbx_description
1 polymer ?
#
loop_
_entity_poly.entity_id
_entity_poly.type
_entity_poly.pdbx_seq_one_letter_code
_entity_poly.pdbx_strand_id
1 'polypeptide(L)'
;MQGNTEKQVTAQNLNIRAAKAISDTVKSTLGPAGMDKMMVDGGGGVIVTNDGATILQSLDIAHPGAKMIVEAANTQESMCYDGTTSTVVLAGQLLANSDTLFEKGIHPNIVCKGYRQASRWATEHLETLSVEAKAHLNKGAQTAITGKSLESSMEHVSNLCVEAVENAKGEYDKIRVLCQPGGALDDSYCFKGVVIHKEFIMPNMSSNPNGSAILVNTGLKNEKMDDNVQVQFQSA
;
A
#
# COMPACT_ATOMS: atom_id res chain seq x y z
N MET A 1 -11.82 33.27 34.75
CA MET A 1 -10.96 33.01 33.59
C MET A 1 -10.00 31.84 33.73
N GLN A 2 -9.82 31.26 34.94
CA GLN A 2 -8.93 30.10 35.16
C GLN A 2 -9.46 28.78 34.60
N GLY A 3 -10.78 28.59 34.51
CA GLY A 3 -11.34 27.31 34.01
C GLY A 3 -11.16 27.00 32.54
N ASN A 4 -10.85 27.99 31.67
CA ASN A 4 -10.63 27.74 30.25
C ASN A 4 -9.17 27.28 29.95
N THR A 5 -8.22 27.69 30.79
CA THR A 5 -6.81 27.35 30.61
C THR A 5 -6.55 25.87 30.95
N GLU A 6 -7.15 25.37 32.02
CA GLU A 6 -7.01 23.95 32.40
C GLU A 6 -7.67 23.00 31.39
N LYS A 7 -8.84 23.36 30.85
CA LYS A 7 -9.49 22.59 29.77
C LYS A 7 -8.68 22.56 28.48
N GLN A 8 -8.02 23.65 28.13
CA GLN A 8 -7.20 23.75 26.91
C GLN A 8 -5.94 22.90 27.03
N VAL A 9 -5.23 22.97 28.15
CA VAL A 9 -4.04 22.15 28.44
C VAL A 9 -4.41 20.67 28.45
N THR A 10 -5.54 20.31 29.05
CA THR A 10 -6.01 18.92 29.07
C THR A 10 -6.33 18.38 27.66
N ALA A 11 -6.94 19.19 26.79
CA ALA A 11 -7.25 18.77 25.41
C ALA A 11 -5.97 18.59 24.56
N GLN A 12 -5.00 19.47 24.71
CA GLN A 12 -3.69 19.31 24.03
C GLN A 12 -2.96 18.03 24.45
N ASN A 13 -2.89 17.79 25.76
CA ASN A 13 -2.24 16.59 26.29
C ASN A 13 -2.98 15.31 25.85
N LEU A 14 -4.29 15.32 25.77
CA LEU A 14 -5.07 14.20 25.28
C LEU A 14 -4.78 13.92 23.77
N ASN A 15 -4.70 14.96 22.95
CA ASN A 15 -4.34 14.84 21.55
C ASN A 15 -2.95 14.25 21.35
N ILE A 16 -1.95 14.74 22.11
CA ILE A 16 -0.57 14.24 22.04
C ILE A 16 -0.51 12.78 22.51
N ARG A 17 -1.17 12.43 23.60
CA ARG A 17 -1.22 11.06 24.11
C ARG A 17 -1.86 10.10 23.11
N ALA A 18 -2.95 10.51 22.48
CA ALA A 18 -3.63 9.69 21.49
C ALA A 18 -2.74 9.47 20.23
N ALA A 19 -2.09 10.52 19.73
CA ALA A 19 -1.16 10.43 18.63
C ALA A 19 0.06 9.56 18.95
N LYS A 20 0.61 9.72 20.17
CA LYS A 20 1.72 8.90 20.66
C LYS A 20 1.33 7.43 20.77
N ALA A 21 0.16 7.11 21.29
CA ALA A 21 -0.31 5.73 21.39
C ALA A 21 -0.36 5.03 20.03
N ILE A 22 -0.85 5.71 18.98
CA ILE A 22 -0.82 5.19 17.60
C ILE A 22 0.61 4.97 17.12
N SER A 23 1.50 5.94 17.34
CA SER A 23 2.91 5.82 16.96
C SER A 23 3.60 4.66 17.67
N ASP A 24 3.38 4.50 18.97
CA ASP A 24 3.98 3.42 19.76
C ASP A 24 3.45 2.04 19.33
N THR A 25 2.21 1.97 18.82
CA THR A 25 1.63 0.73 18.30
C THR A 25 2.37 0.23 17.07
N VAL A 26 2.76 1.11 16.15
CA VAL A 26 3.45 0.69 14.92
C VAL A 26 4.98 0.74 15.01
N LYS A 27 5.53 1.39 16.03
CA LYS A 27 6.97 1.61 16.16
C LYS A 27 7.79 0.33 16.15
N SER A 28 7.27 -0.75 16.74
CA SER A 28 7.98 -2.03 16.83
C SER A 28 8.02 -2.81 15.51
N THR A 29 7.30 -2.36 14.48
CA THR A 29 7.34 -2.98 13.14
C THR A 29 8.32 -2.28 12.21
N LEU A 30 8.96 -1.19 12.66
CA LEU A 30 9.86 -0.39 11.83
C LEU A 30 11.25 -1.02 11.72
N GLY A 31 11.75 -1.07 10.49
CA GLY A 31 13.12 -1.45 10.17
C GLY A 31 13.35 -2.95 10.01
N PRO A 32 14.60 -3.36 9.73
CA PRO A 32 14.93 -4.75 9.39
C PRO A 32 14.75 -5.72 10.56
N ALA A 33 14.73 -5.24 11.80
CA ALA A 33 14.41 -6.02 13.00
C ALA A 33 12.96 -5.81 13.47
N GLY A 34 12.09 -5.31 12.58
CA GLY A 34 10.68 -5.11 12.86
C GLY A 34 9.96 -6.43 13.16
N MET A 35 9.04 -6.36 14.12
CA MET A 35 8.23 -7.50 14.53
C MET A 35 6.85 -7.44 13.91
N ASP A 36 6.32 -8.58 13.50
CA ASP A 36 4.94 -8.69 13.05
C ASP A 36 3.96 -8.41 14.20
N LYS A 37 2.83 -7.82 13.86
CA LYS A 37 1.69 -7.62 14.76
C LYS A 37 0.60 -8.61 14.42
N MET A 38 0.07 -9.25 15.44
CA MET A 38 -1.13 -10.06 15.32
C MET A 38 -2.32 -9.24 15.79
N MET A 39 -3.32 -9.11 14.95
CA MET A 39 -4.56 -8.40 15.25
C MET A 39 -5.74 -9.33 15.04
N VAL A 40 -6.77 -9.15 15.86
CA VAL A 40 -8.04 -9.88 15.74
C VAL A 40 -9.12 -8.87 15.42
N ASP A 41 -9.80 -9.04 14.31
CA ASP A 41 -10.92 -8.19 13.94
C ASP A 41 -12.18 -8.50 14.74
N GLY A 42 -13.21 -7.65 14.65
CA GLY A 42 -14.49 -7.84 15.35
C GLY A 42 -15.28 -9.08 14.90
N GLY A 43 -14.92 -9.70 13.80
CA GLY A 43 -15.48 -10.94 13.26
C GLY A 43 -14.70 -12.20 13.66
N GLY A 44 -13.60 -12.06 14.43
CA GLY A 44 -12.73 -13.15 14.84
C GLY A 44 -11.66 -13.53 13.79
N GLY A 45 -11.53 -12.78 12.71
CA GLY A 45 -10.44 -12.93 11.73
C GLY A 45 -9.11 -12.52 12.35
N VAL A 46 -8.04 -13.29 12.07
CA VAL A 46 -6.69 -13.00 12.55
C VAL A 46 -5.85 -12.49 11.39
N ILE A 47 -5.26 -11.30 11.57
CA ILE A 47 -4.34 -10.67 10.63
C ILE A 47 -2.97 -10.61 11.29
N VAL A 48 -1.94 -11.12 10.62
CA VAL A 48 -0.54 -11.02 11.05
C VAL A 48 0.21 -10.22 9.98
N THR A 49 0.73 -9.06 10.38
CA THR A 49 1.43 -8.16 9.44
C THR A 49 2.42 -7.26 10.17
N ASN A 50 3.45 -6.80 9.48
CA ASN A 50 4.33 -5.73 9.91
C ASN A 50 4.09 -4.43 9.13
N ASP A 51 3.17 -4.44 8.19
CA ASP A 51 2.83 -3.26 7.39
C ASP A 51 2.05 -2.22 8.19
N GLY A 52 2.60 -1.02 8.31
CA GLY A 52 2.01 0.07 9.10
C GLY A 52 0.64 0.50 8.59
N ALA A 53 0.40 0.52 7.28
CA ALA A 53 -0.89 0.90 6.70
C ALA A 53 -1.96 -0.11 7.08
N THR A 54 -1.71 -1.39 6.89
CA THR A 54 -2.62 -2.49 7.25
C THR A 54 -2.96 -2.48 8.74
N ILE A 55 -1.93 -2.27 9.59
CA ILE A 55 -2.14 -2.17 11.04
C ILE A 55 -3.09 -1.03 11.37
N LEU A 56 -2.81 0.18 10.85
CA LEU A 56 -3.58 1.37 11.16
C LEU A 56 -5.02 1.32 10.65
N GLN A 57 -5.26 0.69 9.49
CA GLN A 57 -6.59 0.48 8.92
C GLN A 57 -7.43 -0.52 9.72
N SER A 58 -6.77 -1.47 10.39
CA SER A 58 -7.44 -2.48 11.21
C SER A 58 -7.80 -1.99 12.61
N LEU A 59 -7.30 -0.81 13.01
CA LEU A 59 -7.58 -0.24 14.34
C LEU A 59 -8.88 0.58 14.31
N ASP A 60 -9.78 0.30 15.26
CA ASP A 60 -10.94 1.15 15.52
C ASP A 60 -10.53 2.38 16.34
N ILE A 61 -10.29 3.49 15.65
CA ILE A 61 -9.76 4.71 16.23
C ILE A 61 -10.87 5.74 16.38
N ALA A 62 -11.29 6.00 17.60
CA ALA A 62 -12.32 7.00 17.91
C ALA A 62 -11.75 8.42 18.03
N HIS A 63 -10.52 8.58 18.56
CA HIS A 63 -9.95 9.88 18.92
C HIS A 63 -9.56 10.71 17.70
N PRO A 64 -10.02 11.99 17.57
CA PRO A 64 -9.75 12.82 16.39
C PRO A 64 -8.26 13.06 16.13
N GLY A 65 -7.45 13.33 17.17
CA GLY A 65 -6.01 13.53 17.04
C GLY A 65 -5.28 12.29 16.53
N ALA A 66 -5.73 11.10 16.92
CA ALA A 66 -5.19 9.84 16.39
C ALA A 66 -5.61 9.62 14.93
N LYS A 67 -6.85 9.95 14.56
CA LYS A 67 -7.31 9.89 13.15
C LYS A 67 -6.47 10.74 12.22
N MET A 68 -6.03 11.92 12.63
CA MET A 68 -5.14 12.77 11.84
C MET A 68 -3.80 12.11 11.54
N ILE A 69 -3.24 11.35 12.48
CA ILE A 69 -1.99 10.59 12.24
C ILE A 69 -2.22 9.46 11.24
N VAL A 70 -3.36 8.76 11.35
CA VAL A 70 -3.73 7.70 10.40
C VAL A 70 -3.96 8.28 9.00
N GLU A 71 -4.59 9.44 8.89
CA GLU A 71 -4.80 10.12 7.61
C GLU A 71 -3.48 10.56 6.98
N ALA A 72 -2.53 11.06 7.77
CA ALA A 72 -1.19 11.36 7.29
C ALA A 72 -0.47 10.08 6.78
N ALA A 73 -0.64 8.96 7.47
CA ALA A 73 -0.13 7.66 7.04
C ALA A 73 -0.75 7.19 5.72
N ASN A 74 -2.07 7.27 5.59
CA ASN A 74 -2.79 6.91 4.37
C ASN A 74 -2.40 7.82 3.18
N THR A 75 -2.15 9.09 3.45
CA THR A 75 -1.66 10.02 2.43
C THR A 75 -0.26 9.61 1.95
N GLN A 76 0.63 9.28 2.87
CA GLN A 76 1.97 8.77 2.53
C GLN A 76 1.89 7.49 1.71
N GLU A 77 1.03 6.55 2.11
CA GLU A 77 0.79 5.30 1.39
C GLU A 77 0.31 5.55 -0.04
N SER A 78 -0.70 6.41 -0.22
CA SER A 78 -1.26 6.70 -1.53
C SER A 78 -0.31 7.44 -2.48
N MET A 79 0.62 8.22 -1.93
CA MET A 79 1.56 9.03 -2.72
C MET A 79 2.86 8.30 -3.05
N CYS A 80 3.36 7.50 -2.12
CA CYS A 80 4.70 6.91 -2.20
C CYS A 80 4.72 5.39 -2.10
N TYR A 81 3.65 4.75 -1.66
CA TYR A 81 3.52 3.31 -1.40
C TYR A 81 4.57 2.76 -0.42
N ASP A 82 5.25 3.63 0.30
CA ASP A 82 6.27 3.27 1.28
C ASP A 82 6.45 4.40 2.32
N GLY A 83 7.11 4.06 3.44
CA GLY A 83 7.40 5.02 4.51
C GLY A 83 6.24 5.33 5.45
N THR A 84 5.14 4.58 5.38
CA THR A 84 3.94 4.77 6.21
C THR A 84 4.26 4.70 7.70
N THR A 85 4.94 3.64 8.13
CA THR A 85 5.37 3.46 9.52
C THR A 85 6.33 4.56 9.96
N SER A 86 7.30 4.93 9.12
CA SER A 86 8.27 6.00 9.40
C SER A 86 7.59 7.34 9.61
N THR A 87 6.58 7.68 8.80
CA THR A 87 5.79 8.91 8.91
C THR A 87 5.06 8.98 10.24
N VAL A 88 4.40 7.89 10.65
CA VAL A 88 3.67 7.82 11.91
C VAL A 88 4.60 7.92 13.11
N VAL A 89 5.72 7.21 13.08
CA VAL A 89 6.72 7.24 14.17
C VAL A 89 7.35 8.62 14.29
N LEU A 90 7.70 9.25 13.18
CA LEU A 90 8.25 10.61 13.18
C LEU A 90 7.23 11.62 13.72
N ALA A 91 5.99 11.59 13.26
CA ALA A 91 4.93 12.48 13.72
C ALA A 91 4.67 12.31 15.23
N GLY A 92 4.56 11.06 15.69
CA GLY A 92 4.38 10.75 17.12
C GLY A 92 5.53 11.25 17.98
N GLN A 93 6.78 11.09 17.51
CA GLN A 93 7.96 11.57 18.22
C GLN A 93 8.05 13.11 18.27
N LEU A 94 7.72 13.79 17.17
CA LEU A 94 7.66 15.25 17.13
C LEU A 94 6.60 15.78 18.11
N LEU A 95 5.43 15.15 18.17
CA LEU A 95 4.38 15.51 19.13
C LEU A 95 4.79 15.22 20.59
N ALA A 96 5.42 14.09 20.84
CA ALA A 96 5.94 13.79 22.19
C ALA A 96 7.00 14.81 22.66
N ASN A 97 7.88 15.23 21.74
CA ASN A 97 8.87 16.27 22.05
C ASN A 97 8.21 17.66 22.26
N SER A 98 7.08 17.91 21.59
CA SER A 98 6.32 19.16 21.80
C SER A 98 5.78 19.27 23.24
N ASP A 99 5.39 18.15 23.84
CA ASP A 99 4.87 18.12 25.21
C ASP A 99 5.89 18.68 26.20
N THR A 100 7.15 18.26 26.08
CA THR A 100 8.26 18.79 26.91
C THR A 100 8.54 20.28 26.70
N LEU A 101 8.26 20.79 25.50
CA LEU A 101 8.39 22.23 25.21
C LEU A 101 7.23 23.03 25.82
N PHE A 102 6.03 22.47 25.82
CA PHE A 102 4.88 23.09 26.47
C PHE A 102 5.02 23.15 27.98
N GLU A 103 5.58 22.10 28.61
CA GLU A 103 5.93 22.10 30.03
C GLU A 103 6.91 23.23 30.41
N LYS A 104 7.82 23.58 29.47
CA LYS A 104 8.73 24.72 29.61
C LYS A 104 8.11 26.07 29.35
N GLY A 105 6.79 26.13 29.09
CA GLY A 105 6.03 27.34 28.83
C GLY A 105 6.18 27.90 27.42
N ILE A 106 6.70 27.13 26.47
CA ILE A 106 6.80 27.56 25.07
C ILE A 106 5.44 27.44 24.42
N HIS A 107 4.97 28.54 23.80
CA HIS A 107 3.66 28.58 23.15
C HIS A 107 3.60 27.67 21.92
N PRO A 108 2.50 26.91 21.70
CA PRO A 108 2.35 25.98 20.57
C PRO A 108 2.65 26.59 19.21
N ASN A 109 2.26 27.83 18.95
CA ASN A 109 2.54 28.52 17.68
C ASN A 109 4.05 28.67 17.41
N ILE A 110 4.87 28.83 18.46
CA ILE A 110 6.32 28.93 18.33
C ILE A 110 6.89 27.57 17.92
N VAL A 111 6.42 26.49 18.54
CA VAL A 111 6.80 25.12 18.20
C VAL A 111 6.42 24.80 16.75
N CYS A 112 5.20 25.14 16.35
CA CYS A 112 4.75 24.96 14.95
C CYS A 112 5.61 25.73 13.94
N LYS A 113 6.01 26.98 14.26
CA LYS A 113 6.93 27.75 13.41
C LYS A 113 8.29 27.06 13.30
N GLY A 114 8.82 26.57 14.40
CA GLY A 114 10.08 25.83 14.44
C GLY A 114 10.04 24.58 13.57
N TYR A 115 8.98 23.76 13.68
CA TYR A 115 8.82 22.57 12.85
C TYR A 115 8.66 22.87 11.37
N ARG A 116 7.93 23.92 11.00
CA ARG A 116 7.84 24.34 9.59
C ARG A 116 9.18 24.79 9.02
N GLN A 117 9.99 25.47 9.81
CA GLN A 117 11.32 25.90 9.40
C GLN A 117 12.26 24.70 9.28
N ALA A 118 12.25 23.81 10.25
CA ALA A 118 13.03 22.56 10.21
C ALA A 118 12.65 21.67 9.03
N SER A 119 11.35 21.58 8.70
CA SER A 119 10.86 20.84 7.53
C SER A 119 11.45 21.39 6.23
N ARG A 120 11.45 22.72 6.05
CA ARG A 120 12.05 23.35 4.87
C ARG A 120 13.54 23.03 4.74
N TRP A 121 14.28 23.22 5.81
CA TRP A 121 15.72 22.93 5.82
C TRP A 121 16.01 21.43 5.58
N ALA A 122 15.20 20.54 6.14
CA ALA A 122 15.33 19.11 5.90
C ALA A 122 15.08 18.77 4.43
N THR A 123 14.05 19.36 3.81
CA THR A 123 13.75 19.14 2.39
C THR A 123 14.89 19.64 1.49
N GLU A 124 15.38 20.87 1.72
CA GLU A 124 16.52 21.43 0.98
C GLU A 124 17.77 20.56 1.11
N HIS A 125 18.03 20.04 2.32
CA HIS A 125 19.17 19.17 2.55
C HIS A 125 19.00 17.80 1.89
N LEU A 126 17.81 17.21 1.91
CA LEU A 126 17.51 15.94 1.24
C LEU A 126 17.74 16.02 -0.27
N GLU A 127 17.45 17.16 -0.91
CA GLU A 127 17.76 17.36 -2.33
C GLU A 127 19.25 17.23 -2.62
N THR A 128 20.12 17.70 -1.70
CA THR A 128 21.57 17.57 -1.85
C THR A 128 22.10 16.17 -1.63
N LEU A 129 21.37 15.35 -0.87
CA LEU A 129 21.73 13.95 -0.57
C LEU A 129 21.14 12.96 -1.60
N SER A 130 20.15 13.39 -2.38
CA SER A 130 19.48 12.52 -3.34
C SER A 130 20.44 12.10 -4.46
N VAL A 131 20.30 10.84 -4.89
CA VAL A 131 21.04 10.26 -6.02
C VAL A 131 20.06 9.83 -7.11
N GLU A 132 20.56 9.69 -8.34
CA GLU A 132 19.71 9.28 -9.45
C GLU A 132 19.15 7.87 -9.21
N ALA A 133 17.81 7.75 -9.20
CA ALA A 133 17.12 6.51 -8.86
C ALA A 133 17.37 5.39 -9.88
N LYS A 134 17.54 5.73 -11.16
CA LYS A 134 17.63 4.76 -12.26
C LYS A 134 18.73 3.71 -12.07
N ALA A 135 19.89 4.13 -11.53
CA ALA A 135 21.01 3.23 -11.27
C ALA A 135 20.82 2.36 -10.02
N HIS A 136 19.79 2.64 -9.20
CA HIS A 136 19.59 2.05 -7.88
C HIS A 136 18.20 1.44 -7.68
N LEU A 137 17.42 1.26 -8.74
CA LEU A 137 16.03 0.74 -8.64
C LEU A 137 15.96 -0.60 -7.89
N ASN A 138 16.82 -1.56 -8.24
CA ASN A 138 16.85 -2.87 -7.56
C ASN A 138 17.19 -2.74 -6.07
N LYS A 139 18.11 -1.86 -5.70
CA LYS A 139 18.46 -1.63 -4.30
C LYS A 139 17.30 -0.98 -3.53
N GLY A 140 16.58 -0.06 -4.18
CA GLY A 140 15.36 0.53 -3.62
C GLY A 140 14.27 -0.53 -3.38
N ALA A 141 14.04 -1.39 -4.37
CA ALA A 141 13.08 -2.49 -4.25
C ALA A 141 13.49 -3.49 -3.15
N GLN A 142 14.77 -3.85 -3.05
CA GLN A 142 15.29 -4.69 -1.97
C GLN A 142 15.10 -4.06 -0.60
N THR A 143 15.35 -2.75 -0.46
CA THR A 143 15.12 -2.03 0.79
C THR A 143 13.66 -2.08 1.22
N ALA A 144 12.72 -1.95 0.30
CA ALA A 144 11.28 -2.04 0.57
C ALA A 144 10.83 -3.46 0.99
N ILE A 145 11.55 -4.50 0.58
CA ILE A 145 11.26 -5.91 0.92
C ILE A 145 11.92 -6.32 2.25
N THR A 146 13.00 -5.65 2.64
CA THR A 146 13.75 -5.97 3.87
C THR A 146 12.86 -5.92 5.11
N GLY A 147 12.93 -6.95 5.95
CA GLY A 147 12.09 -7.09 7.15
C GLY A 147 10.69 -7.65 6.87
N LYS A 148 10.40 -8.04 5.64
CA LYS A 148 9.13 -8.65 5.25
C LYS A 148 9.32 -10.15 4.96
N SER A 149 8.22 -10.90 4.93
CA SER A 149 8.23 -12.36 4.70
C SER A 149 8.84 -12.82 3.36
N LEU A 150 9.23 -11.88 2.50
CA LEU A 150 9.80 -12.15 1.18
C LEU A 150 11.35 -12.16 1.14
N GLU A 151 12.01 -12.04 2.29
CA GLU A 151 13.48 -11.94 2.36
C GLU A 151 14.22 -13.12 1.73
N SER A 152 13.65 -14.33 1.81
CA SER A 152 14.27 -15.52 1.22
C SER A 152 14.44 -15.45 -0.31
N SER A 153 13.57 -14.69 -0.99
CA SER A 153 13.54 -14.52 -2.45
C SER A 153 13.71 -13.05 -2.86
N MET A 154 14.36 -12.25 -2.00
CA MET A 154 14.47 -10.79 -2.14
C MET A 154 15.02 -10.37 -3.49
N GLU A 155 16.09 -11.00 -3.97
CA GLU A 155 16.73 -10.65 -5.24
C GLU A 155 15.80 -10.95 -6.42
N HIS A 156 15.16 -12.11 -6.42
CA HIS A 156 14.22 -12.51 -7.45
C HIS A 156 13.02 -11.55 -7.51
N VAL A 157 12.36 -11.33 -6.37
CA VAL A 157 11.18 -10.47 -6.29
C VAL A 157 11.50 -9.02 -6.63
N SER A 158 12.65 -8.48 -6.19
CA SER A 158 13.05 -7.11 -6.53
C SER A 158 13.29 -6.94 -8.04
N ASN A 159 13.90 -7.93 -8.69
CA ASN A 159 14.09 -7.93 -10.14
C ASN A 159 12.75 -7.97 -10.88
N LEU A 160 11.80 -8.81 -10.44
CA LEU A 160 10.45 -8.86 -11.00
C LEU A 160 9.71 -7.52 -10.88
N CYS A 161 9.79 -6.87 -9.71
CA CYS A 161 9.18 -5.56 -9.49
C CYS A 161 9.76 -4.50 -10.43
N VAL A 162 11.07 -4.45 -10.57
CA VAL A 162 11.73 -3.49 -11.47
C VAL A 162 11.36 -3.77 -12.92
N GLU A 163 11.40 -5.03 -13.35
CA GLU A 163 11.00 -5.44 -14.70
C GLU A 163 9.53 -5.07 -14.99
N ALA A 164 8.62 -5.30 -14.05
CA ALA A 164 7.21 -4.97 -14.21
C ALA A 164 7.00 -3.46 -14.40
N VAL A 165 7.67 -2.62 -13.59
CA VAL A 165 7.58 -1.16 -13.67
C VAL A 165 8.19 -0.63 -14.97
N GLU A 166 9.33 -1.17 -15.42
CA GLU A 166 9.95 -0.81 -16.69
C GLU A 166 9.07 -1.20 -17.88
N ASN A 167 8.50 -2.40 -17.84
CA ASN A 167 7.57 -2.89 -18.86
C ASN A 167 6.30 -2.03 -18.94
N ALA A 168 5.79 -1.57 -17.81
CA ALA A 168 4.64 -0.67 -17.70
C ALA A 168 4.99 0.80 -17.97
N LYS A 169 6.28 1.14 -18.21
CA LYS A 169 6.76 2.52 -18.41
C LYS A 169 6.39 3.45 -17.26
N GLY A 170 6.37 2.94 -16.04
CA GLY A 170 5.98 3.69 -14.84
C GLY A 170 4.48 3.85 -14.62
N GLU A 171 3.62 3.29 -15.48
CA GLU A 171 2.17 3.31 -15.31
C GLU A 171 1.71 2.14 -14.43
N TYR A 172 1.68 2.33 -13.12
CA TYR A 172 1.40 1.26 -12.13
C TYR A 172 0.03 0.61 -12.33
N ASP A 173 -0.98 1.35 -12.77
CA ASP A 173 -2.34 0.84 -13.02
C ASP A 173 -2.38 -0.25 -14.09
N LYS A 174 -1.34 -0.35 -14.91
CA LYS A 174 -1.20 -1.38 -15.93
C LYS A 174 -0.58 -2.68 -15.41
N ILE A 175 -0.03 -2.67 -14.20
CA ILE A 175 0.58 -3.86 -13.60
C ILE A 175 -0.52 -4.68 -12.94
N ARG A 176 -0.62 -5.96 -13.30
CA ARG A 176 -1.54 -6.92 -12.69
C ARG A 176 -0.74 -8.01 -12.00
N VAL A 177 -0.93 -8.14 -10.70
CA VAL A 177 -0.37 -9.22 -9.91
C VAL A 177 -1.41 -10.33 -9.80
N LEU A 178 -1.04 -11.52 -10.20
CA LEU A 178 -1.90 -12.70 -10.16
C LEU A 178 -1.24 -13.75 -9.29
N CYS A 179 -1.96 -14.21 -8.28
CA CYS A 179 -1.51 -15.29 -7.42
C CYS A 179 -2.14 -16.61 -7.89
N GLN A 180 -1.31 -17.61 -8.14
CA GLN A 180 -1.76 -18.94 -8.49
C GLN A 180 -1.23 -19.94 -7.45
N PRO A 181 -2.07 -20.81 -6.88
CA PRO A 181 -1.63 -21.83 -5.95
C PRO A 181 -0.77 -22.88 -6.65
N GLY A 182 0.25 -23.37 -5.95
CA GLY A 182 1.21 -24.36 -6.45
C GLY A 182 2.53 -23.71 -6.88
N GLY A 183 3.63 -24.45 -6.79
CA GLY A 183 4.97 -23.92 -7.06
C GLY A 183 5.59 -23.14 -5.91
N ALA A 184 6.78 -22.61 -6.14
CA ALA A 184 7.51 -21.76 -5.21
C ALA A 184 7.42 -20.29 -5.64
N LEU A 185 7.76 -19.37 -4.74
CA LEU A 185 7.82 -17.95 -5.04
C LEU A 185 8.83 -17.64 -6.15
N ASP A 186 9.93 -18.39 -6.20
CA ASP A 186 10.98 -18.26 -7.21
C ASP A 186 10.53 -18.69 -8.62
N ASP A 187 9.40 -19.40 -8.74
CA ASP A 187 8.79 -19.74 -10.03
C ASP A 187 7.96 -18.57 -10.62
N SER A 188 7.81 -17.49 -9.86
CA SER A 188 7.10 -16.30 -10.32
C SER A 188 7.85 -15.61 -11.46
N TYR A 189 7.13 -15.08 -12.43
CA TYR A 189 7.74 -14.40 -13.57
C TYR A 189 6.90 -13.22 -14.05
N CYS A 190 7.54 -12.26 -14.68
CA CYS A 190 6.92 -11.12 -15.33
C CYS A 190 6.81 -11.38 -16.84
N PHE A 191 5.70 -10.97 -17.47
CA PHE A 191 5.57 -11.00 -18.92
C PHE A 191 4.71 -9.84 -19.43
N LYS A 192 4.92 -9.48 -20.68
CA LYS A 192 4.11 -8.47 -21.37
C LYS A 192 2.91 -9.12 -22.02
N GLY A 193 1.73 -8.90 -21.45
CA GLY A 193 0.52 -9.49 -21.99
C GLY A 193 -0.67 -9.36 -21.08
N VAL A 194 -1.70 -10.12 -21.35
CA VAL A 194 -2.91 -10.18 -20.55
C VAL A 194 -3.18 -11.62 -20.17
N VAL A 195 -3.47 -11.88 -18.91
CA VAL A 195 -3.93 -13.18 -18.43
C VAL A 195 -5.44 -13.22 -18.45
N ILE A 196 -5.97 -14.20 -19.15
CA ILE A 196 -7.40 -14.46 -19.22
C ILE A 196 -7.67 -15.74 -18.45
N HIS A 197 -8.40 -15.66 -17.33
CA HIS A 197 -8.81 -16.81 -16.53
C HIS A 197 -9.95 -17.56 -17.20
N LYS A 198 -9.67 -18.12 -18.37
CA LYS A 198 -10.62 -18.90 -19.17
C LYS A 198 -9.89 -20.10 -19.77
N GLU A 199 -10.58 -21.20 -19.87
CA GLU A 199 -10.13 -22.39 -20.61
C GLU A 199 -10.69 -22.38 -22.02
N PHE A 200 -10.03 -23.13 -22.90
CA PHE A 200 -10.57 -23.36 -24.24
C PHE A 200 -11.89 -24.12 -24.13
N ILE A 201 -12.95 -23.64 -24.82
CA ILE A 201 -14.28 -24.28 -24.81
C ILE A 201 -14.21 -25.68 -25.42
N MET A 202 -13.35 -25.90 -26.41
CA MET A 202 -13.14 -27.20 -27.04
C MET A 202 -11.68 -27.65 -26.80
N PRO A 203 -11.46 -28.87 -26.30
CA PRO A 203 -10.12 -29.43 -26.08
C PRO A 203 -9.24 -29.48 -27.35
N ASN A 204 -9.87 -29.54 -28.53
CA ASN A 204 -9.20 -29.67 -29.84
C ASN A 204 -8.94 -28.30 -30.51
N MET A 205 -9.18 -27.16 -29.83
CA MET A 205 -8.82 -25.87 -30.38
C MET A 205 -7.30 -25.75 -30.45
N SER A 206 -6.80 -25.57 -31.67
CA SER A 206 -5.36 -25.35 -31.86
C SER A 206 -4.98 -23.94 -31.36
N SER A 207 -3.94 -23.85 -30.52
CA SER A 207 -3.30 -22.58 -30.22
C SER A 207 -2.42 -22.19 -31.42
N ASN A 208 -2.75 -21.11 -32.09
CA ASN A 208 -1.89 -20.57 -33.14
C ASN A 208 -1.24 -19.28 -32.62
N PRO A 209 0.03 -19.30 -32.19
CA PRO A 209 0.70 -18.13 -31.64
C PRO A 209 0.89 -17.00 -32.66
N ASN A 210 0.79 -17.31 -33.98
CA ASN A 210 0.96 -16.35 -35.06
C ASN A 210 -0.35 -15.97 -35.74
N GLY A 211 -1.49 -16.30 -35.13
CA GLY A 211 -2.81 -15.97 -35.65
C GLY A 211 -3.17 -14.50 -35.49
N SER A 212 -4.14 -14.03 -36.28
CA SER A 212 -4.75 -12.72 -36.09
C SER A 212 -5.86 -12.82 -35.03
N ALA A 213 -5.92 -11.86 -34.10
CA ALA A 213 -6.97 -11.78 -33.10
C ALA A 213 -8.01 -10.71 -33.49
N ILE A 214 -9.28 -11.05 -33.35
CA ILE A 214 -10.38 -10.11 -33.48
C ILE A 214 -10.92 -9.81 -32.09
N LEU A 215 -10.94 -8.54 -31.72
CA LEU A 215 -11.53 -8.09 -30.46
C LEU A 215 -13.01 -7.78 -30.69
N VAL A 216 -13.88 -8.49 -29.98
CA VAL A 216 -15.34 -8.34 -30.06
C VAL A 216 -15.87 -7.96 -28.69
N ASN A 217 -16.66 -6.91 -28.64
CA ASN A 217 -17.24 -6.40 -27.41
C ASN A 217 -18.69 -6.89 -27.18
N THR A 218 -19.15 -7.87 -27.95
CA THR A 218 -20.45 -8.50 -27.83
C THR A 218 -20.31 -10.00 -27.62
N GLY A 219 -21.27 -10.60 -26.91
CA GLY A 219 -21.30 -12.05 -26.75
C GLY A 219 -21.58 -12.75 -28.08
N LEU A 220 -20.73 -13.70 -28.44
CA LEU A 220 -20.99 -14.60 -29.55
C LEU A 220 -21.93 -15.71 -29.03
N LYS A 221 -23.20 -15.64 -29.40
CA LYS A 221 -24.21 -16.67 -29.12
C LYS A 221 -24.77 -17.16 -30.42
N ASN A 222 -24.93 -18.49 -30.56
CA ASN A 222 -25.79 -19.00 -31.60
C ASN A 222 -27.23 -18.56 -31.29
N GLU A 223 -27.88 -17.88 -32.22
CA GLU A 223 -29.33 -17.70 -32.13
C GLU A 223 -29.95 -19.08 -32.16
N LYS A 224 -30.61 -19.45 -31.07
CA LYS A 224 -31.48 -20.61 -31.11
C LYS A 224 -32.65 -20.29 -32.03
N MET A 225 -32.87 -21.09 -33.05
CA MET A 225 -34.12 -21.05 -33.79
C MET A 225 -35.27 -21.21 -32.80
N ASP A 226 -36.32 -20.42 -32.96
CA ASP A 226 -37.55 -20.60 -32.20
C ASP A 226 -37.99 -22.05 -32.29
N ASP A 227 -38.29 -22.66 -31.14
CA ASP A 227 -38.73 -24.08 -31.05
C ASP A 227 -40.01 -24.39 -31.87
N ASN A 228 -40.61 -23.39 -32.49
CA ASN A 228 -41.84 -23.50 -33.33
C ASN A 228 -41.58 -23.51 -34.85
N VAL A 229 -40.33 -23.57 -35.31
CA VAL A 229 -40.03 -23.68 -36.73
C VAL A 229 -40.23 -25.13 -37.20
N GLN A 230 -41.38 -25.40 -37.84
CA GLN A 230 -41.63 -26.66 -38.53
C GLN A 230 -41.02 -26.60 -39.92
N VAL A 231 -40.04 -27.46 -40.18
CA VAL A 231 -39.49 -27.65 -41.53
C VAL A 231 -40.32 -28.69 -42.27
N GLN A 232 -41.11 -28.26 -43.21
CA GLN A 232 -41.83 -29.16 -44.09
C GLN A 232 -40.99 -29.47 -45.35
N PHE A 233 -40.64 -30.73 -45.52
CA PHE A 233 -40.06 -31.21 -46.78
C PHE A 233 -41.17 -31.61 -47.73
N GLN A 234 -41.30 -30.94 -48.89
CA GLN A 234 -42.03 -31.43 -49.97
C GLN A 234 -41.10 -32.28 -50.84
N SER A 235 -41.35 -33.60 -50.86
CA SER A 235 -40.68 -34.48 -51.82
C SER A 235 -41.23 -34.21 -53.20
N ALA A 236 -40.33 -34.07 -54.17
CA ALA A 236 -40.70 -34.07 -55.58
C ALA A 236 -41.10 -35.47 -56.05
#